data_ff6939b38fd6bd0ce5fbaba7c074f915
#
_entry.id   ff6939b38fd6bd0ce5fbaba7c074f915
#
_cell.length_a   1.000
_cell.length_b   1.000
_cell.length_c   1.000
_cell.angle_alpha   90.00
_cell.angle_beta   90.00
_cell.angle_gamma   90.00
#
_symmetry.space_group_name_H-M   'P 1'
#
loop_
_entity.id
_entity.type
_entity.pdbx_description
1 polymer ?
#
loop_
_entity_poly.entity_id
_entity_poly.type
_entity_poly.pdbx_seq_one_letter_code
_entity_poly.pdbx_strand_id
1 'polypeptide(L)'
;MNINRKITLILSAILLFAAGTVQAALIPFQTFVGNYGVSTDGWGSTTQSGTISALVPAGATVVAAYLYSSTFNNSSLAGVGGTLAGQSINYDTNLGTIPAPACCELTATRADVTSIIKPLVDGGPGGVYNFDITETSSSQDGSALVLVYSDPTLGISTVGILDGYARVDGDTTSLNFSEPLDPSAPGFFAHMMLGIGFSCCNQASTVEVNGTLITESAGNNNDNADASLSNGNLITVGSFDDAFSPFMPGYEEDTERYSLVDYLSAGDSSISIRTTNASEDDNIFMAVFHVSGEAGVNEPPPGVTIPEPATLTLFALALFGLRRRLQS
;
A
#
# COMPACT_ATOMS: atom_id res chain seq x y z
N MET A 1 -24.75 43.03 -22.43
CA MET A 1 -24.47 41.77 -21.68
C MET A 1 -23.55 42.13 -20.53
N ASN A 2 -24.06 42.07 -19.30
CA ASN A 2 -23.44 42.66 -18.11
C ASN A 2 -22.11 41.94 -17.72
N ILE A 3 -21.11 42.73 -17.38
CA ILE A 3 -19.78 42.26 -16.94
C ILE A 3 -19.89 41.23 -15.81
N ASN A 4 -20.84 41.38 -14.90
CA ASN A 4 -21.09 40.43 -13.81
C ASN A 4 -21.49 39.01 -14.28
N ARG A 5 -22.19 38.87 -15.42
CA ARG A 5 -22.56 37.59 -16.02
C ARG A 5 -21.35 36.88 -16.67
N LYS A 6 -20.39 37.64 -17.18
CA LYS A 6 -19.16 37.07 -17.77
C LYS A 6 -18.19 36.57 -16.68
N ILE A 7 -18.11 37.27 -15.52
CA ILE A 7 -17.29 36.87 -14.38
C ILE A 7 -17.86 35.61 -13.74
N THR A 8 -19.19 35.52 -13.58
CA THR A 8 -19.84 34.30 -13.01
C THR A 8 -19.64 33.08 -13.94
N LEU A 9 -19.69 33.26 -15.26
CA LEU A 9 -19.44 32.17 -16.22
C LEU A 9 -17.98 31.69 -16.22
N ILE A 10 -17.02 32.60 -16.02
CA ILE A 10 -15.60 32.24 -15.97
C ILE A 10 -15.27 31.53 -14.64
N LEU A 11 -15.83 31.97 -13.48
CA LEU A 11 -15.67 31.27 -12.21
C LEU A 11 -16.32 29.87 -12.23
N SER A 12 -17.50 29.73 -12.84
CA SER A 12 -18.15 28.42 -12.98
C SER A 12 -17.37 27.48 -13.91
N ALA A 13 -16.74 28.01 -14.97
CA ALA A 13 -15.90 27.20 -15.86
C ALA A 13 -14.60 26.74 -15.19
N ILE A 14 -14.00 27.56 -14.31
CA ILE A 14 -12.79 27.18 -13.54
C ILE A 14 -13.12 26.11 -12.49
N LEU A 15 -14.29 26.15 -11.87
CA LEU A 15 -14.74 25.12 -10.91
C LEU A 15 -15.09 23.78 -11.60
N LEU A 16 -15.53 23.79 -12.85
CA LEU A 16 -15.84 22.56 -13.59
C LEU A 16 -14.59 21.80 -14.09
N PHE A 17 -13.43 22.45 -14.20
CA PHE A 17 -12.18 21.80 -14.58
C PHE A 17 -11.46 21.09 -13.43
N ALA A 18 -11.91 21.24 -12.18
CA ALA A 18 -11.32 20.61 -11.00
C ALA A 18 -11.96 19.26 -10.63
N ALA A 19 -13.00 18.81 -11.32
CA ALA A 19 -13.54 17.46 -11.18
C ALA A 19 -12.76 16.49 -12.09
N GLY A 20 -11.47 16.34 -11.85
CA GLY A 20 -10.74 15.17 -12.34
C GLY A 20 -11.41 13.93 -11.77
N THR A 21 -11.68 12.93 -12.59
CA THR A 21 -12.04 11.59 -12.10
C THR A 21 -10.93 11.15 -11.15
N VAL A 22 -11.26 10.95 -9.88
CA VAL A 22 -10.36 10.27 -8.95
C VAL A 22 -10.25 8.85 -9.48
N GLN A 23 -9.18 8.60 -10.21
CA GLN A 23 -8.85 7.26 -10.67
C GLN A 23 -8.22 6.54 -9.47
N ALA A 24 -8.57 5.29 -9.26
CA ALA A 24 -7.94 4.48 -8.22
C ALA A 24 -6.41 4.57 -8.35
N ALA A 25 -5.72 4.73 -7.25
CA ALA A 25 -4.27 4.84 -7.18
C ALA A 25 -3.80 4.30 -5.82
N LEU A 26 -2.60 3.76 -5.77
CA LEU A 26 -1.92 3.50 -4.51
C LEU A 26 -1.52 4.84 -3.88
N ILE A 27 -2.09 5.14 -2.72
CA ILE A 27 -1.83 6.39 -2.00
C ILE A 27 -1.25 6.10 -0.61
N PRO A 28 -0.37 6.97 -0.08
CA PRO A 28 0.11 6.83 1.28
C PRO A 28 -1.06 6.84 2.25
N PHE A 29 -1.16 5.77 3.04
CA PHE A 29 -2.16 5.64 4.09
C PHE A 29 -1.57 5.99 5.45
N GLN A 30 -0.42 5.37 5.79
CA GLN A 30 0.22 5.54 7.09
C GLN A 30 1.74 5.47 6.94
N THR A 31 2.44 6.31 7.68
CA THR A 31 3.90 6.30 7.76
C THR A 31 4.32 6.30 9.23
N PHE A 32 5.21 5.37 9.59
CA PHE A 32 5.81 5.27 10.92
C PHE A 32 7.32 5.50 10.79
N VAL A 33 7.85 6.48 11.51
CA VAL A 33 9.28 6.82 11.50
C VAL A 33 9.84 6.70 12.92
N GLY A 34 10.86 5.87 13.10
CA GLY A 34 11.47 5.59 14.40
C GLY A 34 11.94 4.16 14.52
N ASN A 35 11.92 3.61 15.74
CA ASN A 35 12.32 2.23 16.01
C ASN A 35 11.15 1.27 15.73
N TYR A 36 10.77 1.15 14.49
CA TYR A 36 9.63 0.34 14.05
C TYR A 36 10.08 -0.84 13.18
N GLY A 37 9.31 -1.92 13.27
CA GLY A 37 9.36 -3.04 12.35
C GLY A 37 7.97 -3.36 11.83
N VAL A 38 7.89 -4.17 10.79
CA VAL A 38 6.64 -4.60 10.18
C VAL A 38 6.70 -6.10 9.87
N SER A 39 5.58 -6.76 10.03
CA SER A 39 5.32 -8.11 9.54
C SER A 39 4.12 -8.04 8.60
N THR A 40 4.26 -8.65 7.44
CA THR A 40 3.19 -8.85 6.47
C THR A 40 2.95 -10.33 6.29
N ASP A 41 1.72 -10.72 6.03
CA ASP A 41 1.35 -12.10 5.73
C ASP A 41 0.06 -12.12 4.90
N GLY A 42 -0.15 -13.16 4.10
CA GLY A 42 -1.32 -13.36 3.29
C GLY A 42 -2.02 -14.67 3.59
N TRP A 43 -3.30 -14.72 3.29
CA TRP A 43 -4.08 -15.93 3.22
C TRP A 43 -5.02 -15.84 2.02
N GLY A 44 -4.61 -16.44 0.90
CA GLY A 44 -5.42 -16.60 -0.30
C GLY A 44 -5.95 -18.03 -0.37
N SER A 45 -7.25 -18.23 -0.48
CA SER A 45 -7.83 -19.57 -0.50
C SER A 45 -9.20 -19.61 -1.12
N THR A 46 -9.54 -20.73 -1.72
CA THR A 46 -10.93 -21.06 -2.14
C THR A 46 -11.81 -21.54 -0.99
N THR A 47 -11.27 -21.67 0.22
CA THR A 47 -12.02 -21.96 1.45
C THR A 47 -12.33 -20.66 2.19
N GLN A 48 -13.28 -20.70 3.12
CA GLN A 48 -13.67 -19.52 3.91
C GLN A 48 -13.07 -19.50 5.31
N SER A 49 -12.03 -20.28 5.55
CA SER A 49 -11.31 -20.29 6.82
C SER A 49 -9.89 -20.77 6.66
N GLY A 50 -8.98 -20.18 7.39
CA GLY A 50 -7.56 -20.52 7.38
C GLY A 50 -6.81 -19.88 8.54
N THR A 51 -5.52 -19.70 8.36
CA THR A 51 -4.61 -19.10 9.34
C THR A 51 -3.82 -18.00 8.65
N ILE A 52 -3.69 -16.87 9.31
CA ILE A 52 -2.80 -15.78 8.93
C ILE A 52 -1.86 -15.50 10.10
N SER A 53 -0.63 -15.07 9.83
CA SER A 53 0.43 -15.08 10.84
C SER A 53 1.13 -13.72 10.92
N ALA A 54 1.91 -13.51 11.98
CA ALA A 54 2.82 -12.39 12.10
C ALA A 54 4.07 -12.77 12.88
N LEU A 55 5.23 -12.29 12.45
CA LEU A 55 6.48 -12.39 13.16
C LEU A 55 6.71 -11.11 13.98
N VAL A 56 6.72 -11.24 15.31
CA VAL A 56 6.95 -10.10 16.22
C VAL A 56 8.03 -10.47 17.24
N PRO A 57 9.11 -9.68 17.35
CA PRO A 57 10.18 -9.95 18.33
C PRO A 57 9.68 -9.91 19.78
N ALA A 58 10.35 -10.67 20.66
CA ALA A 58 10.09 -10.60 22.08
C ALA A 58 10.37 -9.20 22.63
N GLY A 59 9.43 -8.65 23.40
CA GLY A 59 9.54 -7.30 23.98
C GLY A 59 9.07 -6.18 23.05
N ALA A 60 8.81 -6.46 21.79
CA ALA A 60 8.18 -5.49 20.90
C ALA A 60 6.71 -5.25 21.29
N THR A 61 6.20 -4.09 20.89
CA THR A 61 4.82 -3.67 21.19
C THR A 61 4.10 -3.35 19.88
N VAL A 62 2.93 -3.94 19.68
CA VAL A 62 2.09 -3.66 18.50
C VAL A 62 1.63 -2.21 18.52
N VAL A 63 1.87 -1.50 17.44
CA VAL A 63 1.47 -0.10 17.24
C VAL A 63 0.21 -0.02 16.40
N ALA A 64 0.17 -0.80 15.32
CA ALA A 64 -0.97 -0.88 14.43
C ALA A 64 -1.05 -2.26 13.78
N ALA A 65 -2.26 -2.71 13.48
CA ALA A 65 -2.50 -3.89 12.67
C ALA A 65 -3.69 -3.64 11.74
N TYR A 66 -3.49 -3.89 10.47
CA TYR A 66 -4.49 -3.69 9.42
C TYR A 66 -4.70 -4.99 8.68
N LEU A 67 -5.97 -5.32 8.44
CA LEU A 67 -6.34 -6.45 7.62
C LEU A 67 -7.00 -5.92 6.35
N TYR A 68 -6.49 -6.38 5.23
CA TYR A 68 -6.97 -6.04 3.88
C TYR A 68 -7.69 -7.23 3.28
N SER A 69 -8.60 -6.98 2.37
CA SER A 69 -9.21 -7.99 1.49
C SER A 69 -9.52 -7.35 0.14
N SER A 70 -9.63 -8.17 -0.87
CA SER A 70 -10.17 -7.81 -2.18
C SER A 70 -11.47 -8.58 -2.41
N THR A 71 -12.41 -7.98 -3.15
CA THR A 71 -13.68 -8.63 -3.49
C THR A 71 -13.96 -8.49 -4.98
N PHE A 72 -14.62 -9.49 -5.55
CA PHE A 72 -15.07 -9.42 -6.93
C PHE A 72 -16.60 -9.26 -7.01
N ASN A 73 -17.04 -8.42 -7.94
CA ASN A 73 -18.46 -8.11 -8.20
C ASN A 73 -19.26 -7.69 -6.95
N ASN A 74 -18.59 -7.03 -5.99
CA ASN A 74 -19.21 -6.57 -4.74
C ASN A 74 -18.67 -5.22 -4.26
N SER A 75 -18.83 -4.18 -5.10
CA SER A 75 -18.39 -2.82 -4.77
C SER A 75 -19.12 -2.18 -3.59
N SER A 76 -20.28 -2.73 -3.23
CA SER A 76 -21.02 -2.30 -2.04
C SER A 76 -20.48 -2.85 -0.73
N LEU A 77 -19.57 -3.80 -0.77
CA LEU A 77 -19.05 -4.57 0.37
C LEU A 77 -20.15 -5.23 1.22
N ALA A 78 -21.32 -5.50 0.63
CA ALA A 78 -22.42 -6.12 1.33
C ALA A 78 -22.08 -7.56 1.76
N GLY A 79 -22.10 -7.82 3.05
CA GLY A 79 -21.78 -9.13 3.63
C GLY A 79 -20.29 -9.46 3.65
N VAL A 80 -19.41 -8.52 3.27
CA VAL A 80 -17.96 -8.66 3.38
C VAL A 80 -17.55 -8.50 4.84
N GLY A 81 -16.84 -9.49 5.37
CA GLY A 81 -16.42 -9.52 6.77
C GLY A 81 -15.87 -10.89 7.12
N GLY A 82 -15.86 -11.20 8.41
CA GLY A 82 -15.37 -12.47 8.92
C GLY A 82 -15.00 -12.42 10.38
N THR A 83 -14.07 -13.27 10.78
CA THR A 83 -13.46 -13.24 12.11
C THR A 83 -11.96 -13.32 12.02
N LEU A 84 -11.26 -12.67 12.96
CA LEU A 84 -9.83 -12.81 13.18
C LEU A 84 -9.63 -13.18 14.66
N ALA A 85 -8.95 -14.28 14.93
CA ALA A 85 -8.79 -14.82 16.27
C ALA A 85 -10.12 -14.92 17.05
N GLY A 86 -11.21 -15.31 16.36
CA GLY A 86 -12.54 -15.44 16.92
C GLY A 86 -13.31 -14.13 17.15
N GLN A 87 -12.71 -12.97 16.84
CA GLN A 87 -13.36 -11.66 16.93
C GLN A 87 -13.91 -11.24 15.57
N SER A 88 -15.11 -10.65 15.54
CA SER A 88 -15.72 -10.18 14.29
C SER A 88 -14.93 -9.06 13.64
N ILE A 89 -14.78 -9.14 12.32
CA ILE A 89 -14.14 -8.12 11.49
C ILE A 89 -15.22 -7.54 10.58
N ASN A 90 -15.23 -6.21 10.46
CA ASN A 90 -15.96 -5.50 9.43
C ASN A 90 -14.96 -4.72 8.58
N TYR A 91 -14.96 -4.98 7.28
CA TYR A 91 -14.22 -4.17 6.32
C TYR A 91 -15.04 -2.91 6.02
N ASP A 92 -14.81 -1.85 6.76
CA ASP A 92 -15.58 -0.60 6.71
C ASP A 92 -14.97 0.48 5.82
N THR A 93 -13.71 0.27 5.39
CA THR A 93 -13.00 1.21 4.54
C THR A 93 -12.94 0.66 3.12
N ASN A 94 -13.72 1.27 2.22
CA ASN A 94 -13.60 1.00 0.78
C ASN A 94 -12.42 1.80 0.22
N LEU A 95 -11.43 1.12 -0.33
CA LEU A 95 -10.19 1.70 -0.86
C LEU A 95 -10.27 2.03 -2.35
N GLY A 96 -11.35 1.65 -2.98
CA GLY A 96 -11.60 1.89 -4.39
C GLY A 96 -12.11 0.65 -5.11
N THR A 97 -12.72 0.90 -6.25
CA THR A 97 -13.25 -0.12 -7.14
C THR A 97 -12.73 0.14 -8.53
N ILE A 98 -12.25 -0.89 -9.18
CA ILE A 98 -11.85 -0.84 -10.58
C ILE A 98 -12.66 -1.84 -11.39
N PRO A 99 -13.06 -1.49 -12.62
CA PRO A 99 -13.59 -2.46 -13.55
C PRO A 99 -12.43 -3.32 -14.07
N ALA A 100 -12.56 -4.63 -13.98
CA ALA A 100 -11.68 -5.56 -14.67
C ALA A 100 -12.36 -6.01 -15.96
N PRO A 101 -11.97 -5.49 -17.11
CA PRO A 101 -12.73 -5.69 -18.35
C PRO A 101 -12.83 -7.15 -18.80
N ALA A 102 -11.86 -7.96 -18.38
CA ALA A 102 -11.79 -9.36 -18.79
C ALA A 102 -12.68 -10.28 -17.94
N CYS A 103 -12.98 -9.90 -16.68
CA CYS A 103 -13.65 -10.78 -15.72
C CYS A 103 -14.70 -10.07 -14.88
N CYS A 104 -14.29 -9.15 -14.04
CA CYS A 104 -15.07 -8.78 -12.87
C CYS A 104 -14.74 -7.37 -12.39
N GLU A 105 -15.62 -6.78 -11.59
CA GLU A 105 -15.35 -5.57 -10.84
C GLU A 105 -14.61 -5.96 -9.55
N LEU A 106 -13.45 -5.35 -9.29
CA LEU A 106 -12.65 -5.61 -8.09
C LEU A 106 -12.73 -4.43 -7.12
N THR A 107 -12.87 -4.72 -5.84
CA THR A 107 -12.94 -3.71 -4.78
C THR A 107 -12.01 -4.08 -3.65
N ALA A 108 -11.05 -3.21 -3.36
CA ALA A 108 -10.17 -3.35 -2.19
C ALA A 108 -10.81 -2.75 -0.95
N THR A 109 -10.53 -3.38 0.18
CA THR A 109 -11.06 -2.95 1.47
C THR A 109 -10.08 -3.17 2.60
N ARG A 110 -10.22 -2.42 3.69
CA ARG A 110 -9.36 -2.48 4.88
C ARG A 110 -10.19 -2.44 6.15
N ALA A 111 -9.72 -3.15 7.18
CA ALA A 111 -10.18 -3.06 8.56
C ALA A 111 -8.99 -2.76 9.49
N ASP A 112 -9.18 -1.89 10.48
CA ASP A 112 -8.24 -1.76 11.61
C ASP A 112 -8.51 -2.86 12.61
N VAL A 113 -7.54 -3.77 12.75
CA VAL A 113 -7.61 -4.92 13.68
C VAL A 113 -6.64 -4.79 14.84
N THR A 114 -6.11 -3.60 15.08
CA THR A 114 -5.15 -3.32 16.17
C THR A 114 -5.69 -3.76 17.52
N SER A 115 -6.96 -3.48 17.81
CA SER A 115 -7.59 -3.85 19.08
C SER A 115 -7.76 -5.35 19.28
N ILE A 116 -7.76 -6.12 18.19
CA ILE A 116 -7.84 -7.59 18.21
C ILE A 116 -6.45 -8.18 18.42
N ILE A 117 -5.46 -7.72 17.64
CA ILE A 117 -4.12 -8.30 17.57
C ILE A 117 -3.26 -7.89 18.78
N LYS A 118 -3.28 -6.63 19.15
CA LYS A 118 -2.41 -6.08 20.20
C LYS A 118 -2.47 -6.86 21.53
N PRO A 119 -3.63 -7.18 22.11
CA PRO A 119 -3.68 -7.95 23.36
C PRO A 119 -3.24 -9.41 23.25
N LEU A 120 -3.17 -9.95 22.04
CA LEU A 120 -2.71 -11.33 21.77
C LEU A 120 -1.18 -11.41 21.64
N VAL A 121 -0.54 -10.31 21.25
CA VAL A 121 0.88 -10.26 20.93
C VAL A 121 1.70 -9.58 22.03
N ASP A 122 1.22 -8.43 22.55
CA ASP A 122 1.96 -7.63 23.53
C ASP A 122 2.24 -8.42 24.83
N GLY A 123 3.49 -8.37 25.26
CA GLY A 123 3.94 -9.11 26.44
C GLY A 123 4.11 -10.61 26.23
N GLY A 124 3.93 -11.09 25.01
CA GLY A 124 4.15 -12.47 24.63
C GLY A 124 5.64 -12.83 24.46
N PRO A 125 5.93 -14.10 24.18
CA PRO A 125 7.31 -14.62 24.11
C PRO A 125 8.07 -14.14 22.86
N GLY A 126 7.40 -13.52 21.90
CA GLY A 126 7.95 -13.24 20.58
C GLY A 126 7.98 -14.48 19.67
N GLY A 127 8.26 -14.27 18.41
CA GLY A 127 8.23 -15.29 17.36
C GLY A 127 7.00 -15.16 16.47
N VAL A 128 6.61 -16.26 15.87
CA VAL A 128 5.44 -16.32 14.98
C VAL A 128 4.16 -16.47 15.80
N TYR A 129 3.22 -15.57 15.57
CA TYR A 129 1.86 -15.60 16.10
C TYR A 129 0.91 -15.99 15.00
N ASN A 130 0.09 -17.02 15.23
CA ASN A 130 -0.90 -17.52 14.27
C ASN A 130 -2.30 -17.11 14.71
N PHE A 131 -3.09 -16.62 13.76
CA PHE A 131 -4.46 -16.16 13.99
C PHE A 131 -5.39 -16.90 13.07
N ASP A 132 -6.41 -17.57 13.63
CA ASP A 132 -7.47 -18.14 12.82
C ASP A 132 -8.24 -17.01 12.13
N ILE A 133 -8.48 -17.16 10.84
CA ILE A 133 -9.23 -16.20 10.02
C ILE A 133 -10.40 -16.90 9.33
N THR A 134 -11.52 -16.18 9.22
CA THR A 134 -12.67 -16.63 8.43
C THR A 134 -13.22 -15.49 7.59
N GLU A 135 -13.80 -15.81 6.47
CA GLU A 135 -14.53 -14.90 5.60
C GLU A 135 -16.02 -15.25 5.57
N THR A 136 -16.87 -14.24 5.37
CA THR A 136 -18.33 -14.42 5.32
C THR A 136 -18.89 -14.38 3.91
N SER A 137 -18.17 -13.80 2.97
CA SER A 137 -18.59 -13.67 1.58
C SER A 137 -17.73 -14.52 0.66
N SER A 138 -18.38 -15.27 -0.24
CA SER A 138 -17.68 -16.00 -1.30
C SER A 138 -17.13 -15.08 -2.42
N SER A 139 -17.35 -13.78 -2.31
CA SER A 139 -16.75 -12.79 -3.20
C SER A 139 -15.43 -12.21 -2.66
N GLN A 140 -15.00 -12.63 -1.47
CA GLN A 140 -13.71 -12.25 -0.91
C GLN A 140 -12.61 -13.14 -1.50
N ASP A 141 -11.48 -12.53 -1.85
CA ASP A 141 -10.35 -13.22 -2.47
C ASP A 141 -9.34 -13.79 -1.46
N GLY A 142 -9.52 -13.49 -0.20
CA GLY A 142 -8.55 -13.77 0.85
C GLY A 142 -8.26 -12.51 1.66
N SER A 143 -7.25 -12.59 2.51
CA SER A 143 -6.91 -11.52 3.44
C SER A 143 -5.40 -11.32 3.52
N ALA A 144 -4.98 -10.04 3.67
CA ALA A 144 -3.59 -9.66 3.92
C ALA A 144 -3.49 -8.93 5.26
N LEU A 145 -2.54 -9.34 6.09
CA LEU A 145 -2.24 -8.73 7.39
C LEU A 145 -0.99 -7.86 7.28
N VAL A 146 -1.09 -6.62 7.74
CA VAL A 146 0.05 -5.74 7.98
C VAL A 146 0.09 -5.40 9.47
N LEU A 147 1.14 -5.81 10.15
CA LEU A 147 1.33 -5.56 11.57
C LEU A 147 2.59 -4.73 11.79
N VAL A 148 2.44 -3.52 12.33
CA VAL A 148 3.54 -2.62 12.70
C VAL A 148 3.76 -2.71 14.19
N TYR A 149 5.03 -2.89 14.59
CA TYR A 149 5.43 -2.92 15.98
C TYR A 149 6.59 -1.96 16.26
N SER A 150 6.68 -1.47 17.49
CA SER A 150 7.83 -0.74 18.00
C SER A 150 8.74 -1.67 18.80
N ASP A 151 10.04 -1.53 18.58
CA ASP A 151 11.06 -2.24 19.34
C ASP A 151 12.25 -1.30 19.55
N PRO A 152 12.57 -0.89 20.79
CA PRO A 152 13.64 0.06 21.06
C PRO A 152 15.04 -0.49 20.73
N THR A 153 15.18 -1.77 20.43
CA THR A 153 16.44 -2.37 20.00
C THR A 153 16.73 -2.20 18.51
N LEU A 154 15.70 -1.84 17.72
CA LEU A 154 15.86 -1.57 16.30
C LEU A 154 16.55 -0.21 16.06
N GLY A 155 17.23 -0.11 14.94
CA GLY A 155 17.65 1.18 14.38
C GLY A 155 16.43 2.01 13.93
N ILE A 156 16.68 3.29 13.66
CA ILE A 156 15.64 4.14 13.05
C ILE A 156 15.33 3.63 11.64
N SER A 157 14.07 3.44 11.39
CA SER A 157 13.52 2.99 10.10
C SER A 157 12.26 3.76 9.75
N THR A 158 11.83 3.62 8.52
CA THR A 158 10.53 4.07 8.05
C THR A 158 9.72 2.85 7.60
N VAL A 159 8.52 2.72 8.15
CA VAL A 159 7.49 1.83 7.61
C VAL A 159 6.44 2.69 6.92
N GLY A 160 6.34 2.55 5.60
CA GLY A 160 5.33 3.22 4.78
C GLY A 160 4.29 2.23 4.29
N ILE A 161 3.01 2.54 4.46
CA ILE A 161 1.90 1.73 3.98
C ILE A 161 1.12 2.55 2.96
N LEU A 162 0.98 2.01 1.77
CA LEU A 162 0.13 2.53 0.70
C LEU A 162 -1.00 1.56 0.46
N ASP A 163 -2.17 2.08 0.16
CA ASP A 163 -3.32 1.29 -0.22
C ASP A 163 -4.18 1.99 -1.29
N GLY A 164 -5.13 1.26 -1.83
CA GLY A 164 -5.92 1.63 -2.99
C GLY A 164 -5.82 0.55 -4.07
N TYR A 165 -5.96 0.92 -5.32
CA TYR A 165 -5.60 0.05 -6.43
C TYR A 165 -4.57 0.74 -7.33
N ALA A 166 -3.53 0.01 -7.71
CA ALA A 166 -2.57 0.49 -8.71
C ALA A 166 -3.28 0.81 -10.03
N ARG A 167 -2.86 1.91 -10.65
CA ARG A 167 -3.42 2.33 -11.94
C ARG A 167 -2.93 1.41 -13.06
N VAL A 168 -3.77 1.20 -14.07
CA VAL A 168 -3.42 0.43 -15.27
C VAL A 168 -2.18 1.01 -15.96
N ASP A 169 -2.10 2.34 -16.07
CA ASP A 169 -0.96 3.05 -16.66
C ASP A 169 0.21 3.26 -15.68
N GLY A 170 0.05 2.79 -14.47
CA GLY A 170 1.06 2.76 -13.42
C GLY A 170 0.98 3.89 -12.42
N ASP A 171 1.52 3.59 -11.23
CA ASP A 171 1.74 4.53 -10.14
C ASP A 171 3.23 4.67 -9.86
N THR A 172 3.63 5.85 -9.41
CA THR A 172 4.99 6.07 -8.94
C THR A 172 4.96 6.49 -7.47
N THR A 173 5.68 5.75 -6.64
CA THR A 173 5.91 6.06 -5.23
C THR A 173 7.34 6.52 -5.05
N SER A 174 7.57 7.56 -4.26
CA SER A 174 8.89 8.01 -3.84
C SER A 174 9.04 7.91 -2.33
N LEU A 175 10.16 7.36 -1.90
CA LEU A 175 10.63 7.43 -0.53
C LEU A 175 11.74 8.48 -0.50
N ASN A 176 11.55 9.58 0.22
CA ASN A 176 12.48 10.70 0.26
C ASN A 176 13.15 10.75 1.63
N PHE A 177 14.45 10.57 1.68
CA PHE A 177 15.23 10.42 2.91
C PHE A 177 15.76 11.76 3.44
N SER A 178 15.78 11.89 4.76
CA SER A 178 16.36 13.05 5.44
C SER A 178 17.88 13.08 5.34
N GLU A 179 18.51 11.91 5.23
CA GLU A 179 19.96 11.74 5.06
C GLU A 179 20.26 10.87 3.82
N PRO A 180 21.36 11.11 3.13
CA PRO A 180 21.78 10.26 2.01
C PRO A 180 21.97 8.81 2.44
N LEU A 181 21.56 7.88 1.58
CA LEU A 181 21.64 6.44 1.82
C LEU A 181 23.08 5.93 1.75
N ASP A 182 23.39 4.93 2.56
CA ASP A 182 24.59 4.11 2.44
C ASP A 182 24.19 2.62 2.44
N PRO A 183 23.88 2.04 1.27
CA PRO A 183 23.50 0.65 1.14
C PRO A 183 24.58 -0.35 1.59
N SER A 184 25.83 0.11 1.72
CA SER A 184 26.96 -0.71 2.20
C SER A 184 27.10 -0.72 3.73
N ALA A 185 26.36 0.13 4.43
CA ALA A 185 26.43 0.19 5.89
C ALA A 185 25.94 -1.12 6.53
N PRO A 186 26.63 -1.60 7.57
CA PRO A 186 26.20 -2.81 8.26
C PRO A 186 24.77 -2.68 8.81
N GLY A 187 23.91 -3.63 8.46
CA GLY A 187 22.50 -3.62 8.89
C GLY A 187 21.58 -2.70 8.10
N PHE A 188 22.06 -2.09 7.02
CA PHE A 188 21.17 -1.39 6.09
C PHE A 188 20.20 -2.37 5.42
N PHE A 189 18.97 -1.94 5.29
CA PHE A 189 17.92 -2.68 4.56
C PHE A 189 16.96 -1.71 3.87
N ALA A 190 16.38 -2.19 2.78
CA ALA A 190 15.29 -1.54 2.08
C ALA A 190 14.42 -2.62 1.46
N HIS A 191 13.24 -2.81 2.00
CA HIS A 191 12.32 -3.88 1.63
C HIS A 191 11.02 -3.29 1.12
N MET A 192 10.42 -4.00 0.16
CA MET A 192 9.06 -3.76 -0.32
C MET A 192 8.30 -5.08 -0.29
N MET A 193 7.06 -5.03 0.18
CA MET A 193 6.09 -6.11 0.13
C MET A 193 4.84 -5.60 -0.59
N LEU A 194 4.38 -6.36 -1.57
CA LEU A 194 3.14 -6.07 -2.30
C LEU A 194 2.03 -7.01 -1.85
N GLY A 195 0.80 -6.52 -1.92
CA GLY A 195 -0.41 -7.32 -1.84
C GLY A 195 -1.18 -7.17 -3.13
N ILE A 196 -1.51 -8.31 -3.77
CA ILE A 196 -2.14 -8.37 -5.08
C ILE A 196 -3.37 -9.26 -4.95
N GLY A 197 -4.51 -8.73 -5.36
CA GLY A 197 -5.77 -9.48 -5.39
C GLY A 197 -6.02 -10.06 -6.76
N PHE A 198 -6.75 -11.18 -6.80
CA PHE A 198 -7.15 -11.86 -8.01
C PHE A 198 -5.98 -12.41 -8.85
N SER A 199 -4.91 -12.82 -8.17
CA SER A 199 -3.71 -13.38 -8.80
C SER A 199 -4.01 -14.71 -9.47
N CYS A 200 -4.18 -14.74 -10.76
CA CYS A 200 -4.37 -15.97 -11.52
C CYS A 200 -3.83 -15.89 -12.94
N CYS A 201 -3.75 -17.06 -13.57
CA CYS A 201 -3.73 -17.18 -15.03
C CYS A 201 -2.48 -16.59 -15.73
N ASN A 202 -1.36 -16.45 -15.03
CA ASN A 202 -0.11 -15.80 -15.49
C ASN A 202 -0.33 -14.34 -15.94
N GLN A 203 -1.29 -13.68 -15.38
CA GLN A 203 -1.40 -12.24 -15.48
C GLN A 203 -0.39 -11.63 -14.52
N ALA A 204 0.24 -10.54 -14.90
CA ALA A 204 1.33 -10.00 -14.11
C ALA A 204 1.46 -8.49 -14.21
N SER A 205 1.80 -7.90 -13.08
CA SER A 205 2.19 -6.50 -12.98
C SER A 205 3.70 -6.34 -13.11
N THR A 206 4.14 -5.17 -13.54
CA THR A 206 5.56 -4.82 -13.60
C THR A 206 5.93 -3.92 -12.42
N VAL A 207 7.17 -4.07 -11.95
CA VAL A 207 7.75 -3.21 -10.92
C VAL A 207 9.13 -2.72 -11.34
N GLU A 208 9.31 -1.40 -11.30
CA GLU A 208 10.61 -0.75 -11.54
C GLU A 208 11.08 -0.06 -10.26
N VAL A 209 12.38 -0.15 -9.98
CA VAL A 209 13.04 0.55 -8.87
C VAL A 209 14.17 1.40 -9.43
N ASN A 210 14.12 2.71 -9.21
CA ASN A 210 15.07 3.69 -9.76
C ASN A 210 15.26 3.55 -11.29
N GLY A 211 14.16 3.20 -12.01
CA GLY A 211 14.17 2.99 -13.44
C GLY A 211 14.72 1.62 -13.90
N THR A 212 15.05 0.73 -12.97
CA THR A 212 15.41 -0.65 -13.26
C THR A 212 14.18 -1.53 -13.10
N LEU A 213 13.79 -2.22 -14.17
CA LEU A 213 12.72 -3.23 -14.12
C LEU A 213 13.21 -4.41 -13.30
N ILE A 214 12.51 -4.75 -12.22
CA ILE A 214 12.91 -5.83 -11.29
C ILE A 214 12.05 -7.07 -11.45
N THR A 215 10.81 -6.93 -11.91
CA THR A 215 9.90 -8.03 -12.25
C THR A 215 8.89 -7.60 -13.31
N GLU A 216 8.49 -8.56 -14.15
CA GLU A 216 7.31 -8.52 -15.02
C GLU A 216 6.27 -9.56 -14.59
N SER A 217 6.44 -10.14 -13.40
CA SER A 217 5.71 -11.31 -12.94
C SER A 217 5.01 -11.08 -11.60
N ALA A 218 4.94 -9.83 -11.10
CA ALA A 218 4.23 -9.53 -9.88
C ALA A 218 2.75 -9.93 -10.00
N GLY A 219 2.27 -10.71 -9.03
CA GLY A 219 0.94 -11.35 -9.07
C GLY A 219 1.00 -12.87 -9.14
N ASN A 220 2.04 -13.48 -8.59
CA ASN A 220 2.15 -14.94 -8.57
C ASN A 220 1.10 -15.62 -7.68
N ASN A 221 1.02 -16.94 -7.77
CA ASN A 221 0.08 -17.77 -7.04
C ASN A 221 0.68 -18.47 -5.82
N ASN A 222 1.70 -17.91 -5.22
CA ASN A 222 2.47 -18.61 -4.18
C ASN A 222 2.25 -18.03 -2.77
N ASP A 223 1.03 -17.68 -2.45
CA ASP A 223 0.71 -17.25 -1.09
C ASP A 223 0.69 -18.44 -0.12
N ASN A 224 1.11 -18.21 1.15
CA ASN A 224 1.32 -19.23 2.18
C ASN A 224 2.37 -20.30 1.83
N ALA A 225 3.24 -20.03 0.87
CA ALA A 225 4.37 -20.90 0.50
C ALA A 225 4.03 -22.37 0.22
N ASP A 226 2.79 -22.68 -0.11
CA ASP A 226 2.35 -24.05 -0.40
C ASP A 226 2.32 -24.39 -1.90
N ALA A 227 2.64 -23.43 -2.76
CA ALA A 227 2.62 -23.53 -4.21
C ALA A 227 1.29 -24.08 -4.77
N SER A 228 0.20 -23.92 -4.04
CA SER A 228 -1.12 -24.37 -4.45
C SER A 228 -1.78 -23.32 -5.34
N LEU A 229 -2.06 -23.68 -6.58
CA LEU A 229 -2.79 -22.81 -7.52
C LEU A 229 -4.14 -22.34 -6.96
N SER A 230 -4.79 -23.16 -6.15
CA SER A 230 -6.06 -22.80 -5.54
C SER A 230 -5.89 -21.76 -4.43
N ASN A 231 -4.74 -21.73 -3.79
CA ASN A 231 -4.43 -20.77 -2.74
C ASN A 231 -4.09 -19.39 -3.33
N GLY A 232 -3.09 -19.31 -4.18
CA GLY A 232 -2.64 -18.05 -4.76
C GLY A 232 -3.54 -17.47 -5.86
N ASN A 233 -4.54 -18.19 -6.33
CA ASN A 233 -5.45 -17.67 -7.35
C ASN A 233 -6.30 -16.47 -6.91
N LEU A 234 -6.35 -16.18 -5.64
CA LEU A 234 -7.18 -15.12 -5.08
C LEU A 234 -6.32 -13.94 -4.65
N ILE A 235 -5.52 -14.11 -3.62
CA ILE A 235 -4.64 -13.07 -3.09
C ILE A 235 -3.22 -13.60 -2.94
N THR A 236 -2.24 -12.76 -3.24
CA THR A 236 -0.84 -13.03 -2.90
C THR A 236 -0.25 -11.83 -2.17
N VAL A 237 0.65 -12.09 -1.23
CA VAL A 237 1.28 -11.07 -0.38
C VAL A 237 2.74 -11.43 -0.17
N GLY A 238 3.63 -10.46 -0.25
CA GLY A 238 5.01 -10.65 0.19
C GLY A 238 5.07 -10.84 1.69
N SER A 239 5.07 -12.11 2.14
CA SER A 239 4.96 -12.47 3.55
C SER A 239 6.32 -12.43 4.26
N PHE A 240 6.29 -12.33 5.59
CA PHE A 240 7.51 -12.24 6.42
C PHE A 240 8.39 -13.49 6.31
N ASP A 241 7.83 -14.65 6.00
CA ASP A 241 8.49 -15.95 5.85
C ASP A 241 8.83 -16.30 4.41
N ASP A 242 8.39 -15.51 3.45
CA ASP A 242 8.82 -15.65 2.07
C ASP A 242 10.30 -15.33 1.88
N ALA A 243 10.93 -15.98 0.92
CA ALA A 243 12.21 -15.53 0.39
C ALA A 243 12.03 -14.19 -0.35
N PHE A 244 13.10 -13.40 -0.47
CA PHE A 244 13.08 -12.28 -1.41
C PHE A 244 13.04 -12.78 -2.84
N SER A 245 12.18 -12.18 -3.66
CA SER A 245 12.13 -12.44 -5.10
C SER A 245 13.50 -12.20 -5.74
N PRO A 246 13.98 -13.10 -6.60
CA PRO A 246 15.21 -12.86 -7.35
C PRO A 246 15.01 -11.72 -8.37
N PHE A 247 16.10 -11.28 -9.00
CA PHE A 247 16.01 -10.32 -10.10
C PHE A 247 15.35 -10.97 -11.31
N MET A 248 14.31 -10.33 -11.86
CA MET A 248 13.51 -10.80 -12.98
C MET A 248 13.04 -12.25 -12.78
N PRO A 249 12.25 -12.51 -11.71
CA PRO A 249 11.78 -13.86 -11.43
C PRO A 249 10.81 -14.34 -12.52
N GLY A 250 10.68 -15.65 -12.64
CA GLY A 250 9.53 -16.24 -13.30
C GLY A 250 8.27 -16.08 -12.46
N TYR A 251 7.09 -16.23 -13.05
CA TYR A 251 5.81 -16.03 -12.37
C TYR A 251 5.68 -16.86 -11.06
N GLU A 252 6.12 -18.11 -11.09
CA GLU A 252 6.09 -19.04 -9.95
C GLU A 252 7.20 -18.77 -8.90
N GLU A 253 8.16 -17.89 -9.23
CA GLU A 253 9.29 -17.55 -8.36
C GLU A 253 9.11 -16.19 -7.70
N ASP A 254 8.11 -15.42 -8.12
CA ASP A 254 7.82 -14.08 -7.61
C ASP A 254 7.00 -14.17 -6.32
N THR A 255 7.63 -13.89 -5.18
CA THR A 255 7.03 -14.01 -3.86
C THR A 255 6.47 -12.68 -3.34
N GLU A 256 6.38 -11.65 -4.18
CA GLU A 256 5.89 -10.30 -3.82
C GLU A 256 6.68 -9.62 -2.70
N ARG A 257 7.80 -10.20 -2.28
CA ARG A 257 8.72 -9.66 -1.28
C ARG A 257 10.05 -9.32 -1.93
N TYR A 258 10.42 -8.05 -1.94
CA TYR A 258 11.57 -7.55 -2.69
C TYR A 258 12.60 -6.89 -1.77
N SER A 259 13.88 -7.21 -1.98
CA SER A 259 15.00 -6.40 -1.49
C SER A 259 15.30 -5.31 -2.51
N LEU A 260 15.28 -4.05 -2.08
CA LEU A 260 15.59 -2.92 -2.95
C LEU A 260 17.06 -2.53 -2.90
N VAL A 261 17.86 -3.14 -2.03
CA VAL A 261 19.25 -2.75 -1.73
C VAL A 261 20.13 -2.72 -2.98
N ASP A 262 20.00 -3.71 -3.85
CA ASP A 262 20.83 -3.84 -5.07
C ASP A 262 20.54 -2.76 -6.13
N TYR A 263 19.47 -1.99 -5.96
CA TYR A 263 19.05 -0.93 -6.88
C TYR A 263 19.36 0.47 -6.33
N LEU A 264 20.10 0.53 -5.22
CA LEU A 264 20.47 1.77 -4.53
C LEU A 264 21.95 2.04 -4.62
N SER A 265 22.30 3.31 -4.65
CA SER A 265 23.68 3.79 -4.63
C SER A 265 23.98 4.62 -3.39
N ALA A 266 25.21 4.59 -2.94
CA ALA A 266 25.63 5.48 -1.86
C ALA A 266 25.45 6.94 -2.27
N GLY A 267 24.80 7.72 -1.42
CA GLY A 267 24.46 9.11 -1.67
C GLY A 267 23.07 9.34 -2.25
N ASP A 268 22.32 8.30 -2.59
CA ASP A 268 20.92 8.45 -2.98
C ASP A 268 20.12 9.10 -1.85
N SER A 269 19.30 10.07 -2.19
CA SER A 269 18.39 10.75 -1.24
C SER A 269 16.94 10.34 -1.43
N SER A 270 16.64 9.48 -2.40
CA SER A 270 15.31 8.95 -2.66
C SER A 270 15.35 7.58 -3.33
N ILE A 271 14.27 6.83 -3.17
CA ILE A 271 13.98 5.61 -3.93
C ILE A 271 12.69 5.90 -4.71
N SER A 272 12.72 5.65 -6.02
CA SER A 272 11.54 5.74 -6.88
C SER A 272 11.08 4.34 -7.27
N ILE A 273 9.83 4.01 -6.97
CA ILE A 273 9.21 2.73 -7.32
C ILE A 273 8.06 3.02 -8.28
N ARG A 274 8.03 2.36 -9.43
CA ARG A 274 6.93 2.42 -10.36
C ARG A 274 6.30 1.06 -10.52
N THR A 275 4.98 0.99 -10.35
CA THR A 275 4.19 -0.21 -10.62
C THR A 275 3.32 0.03 -11.84
N THR A 276 3.08 -1.02 -12.65
CA THR A 276 2.17 -0.95 -13.80
C THR A 276 1.40 -2.26 -13.87
N ASN A 277 0.08 -2.17 -13.96
CA ASN A 277 -0.79 -3.33 -14.11
C ASN A 277 -1.25 -3.45 -15.58
N ALA A 278 -0.48 -4.13 -16.39
CA ALA A 278 -0.73 -4.25 -17.82
C ALA A 278 -1.88 -5.22 -18.17
N SER A 279 -2.17 -6.17 -17.29
CA SER A 279 -3.21 -7.20 -17.50
C SER A 279 -4.61 -6.73 -17.14
N GLU A 280 -4.72 -5.69 -16.29
CA GLU A 280 -5.98 -5.16 -15.74
C GLU A 280 -6.70 -6.12 -14.77
N ASP A 281 -6.15 -7.28 -14.46
CA ASP A 281 -6.76 -8.30 -13.59
C ASP A 281 -5.98 -8.49 -12.28
N ASP A 282 -4.64 -8.52 -12.32
CA ASP A 282 -3.79 -8.60 -11.14
C ASP A 282 -3.65 -7.22 -10.51
N ASN A 283 -4.40 -6.95 -9.49
CA ASN A 283 -4.46 -5.61 -8.94
C ASN A 283 -3.67 -5.49 -7.66
N ILE A 284 -2.56 -4.77 -7.72
CA ILE A 284 -1.85 -4.34 -6.52
C ILE A 284 -2.77 -3.40 -5.74
N PHE A 285 -3.21 -3.83 -4.55
CA PHE A 285 -4.09 -3.05 -3.69
C PHE A 285 -3.38 -2.55 -2.43
N MET A 286 -2.18 -3.05 -2.15
CA MET A 286 -1.38 -2.70 -0.98
C MET A 286 0.10 -2.73 -1.36
N ALA A 287 0.86 -1.76 -0.84
CA ALA A 287 2.32 -1.79 -0.83
C ALA A 287 2.83 -1.38 0.54
N VAL A 288 3.77 -2.15 1.09
CA VAL A 288 4.43 -1.85 2.36
C VAL A 288 5.91 -1.70 2.12
N PHE A 289 6.47 -0.59 2.59
CA PHE A 289 7.90 -0.32 2.56
C PHE A 289 8.46 -0.37 3.97
N HIS A 290 9.59 -1.06 4.15
CA HIS A 290 10.35 -1.03 5.38
C HIS A 290 11.81 -0.74 5.04
N VAL A 291 12.27 0.46 5.38
CA VAL A 291 13.57 0.97 4.94
C VAL A 291 14.35 1.57 6.11
N SER A 292 15.67 1.40 6.10
CA SER A 292 16.57 2.04 7.06
C SER A 292 16.54 3.56 6.90
N GLY A 293 16.50 4.29 8.03
CA GLY A 293 16.50 5.75 8.07
C GLY A 293 15.11 6.38 8.06
N GLU A 294 15.10 7.71 8.12
CA GLU A 294 13.89 8.52 8.12
C GLU A 294 13.52 8.93 6.70
N ALA A 295 12.33 8.60 6.26
CA ALA A 295 11.84 8.97 4.94
C ALA A 295 10.39 9.47 4.96
N GLY A 296 10.07 10.39 4.06
CA GLY A 296 8.70 10.73 3.68
C GLY A 296 8.25 9.87 2.50
N VAL A 297 7.03 9.36 2.55
CA VAL A 297 6.42 8.55 1.47
C VAL A 297 5.55 9.45 0.61
N ASN A 298 5.95 9.68 -0.64
CA ASN A 298 5.38 10.69 -1.55
C ASN A 298 5.34 12.13 -0.96
N GLU A 299 6.13 12.36 0.08
CA GLU A 299 6.23 13.61 0.82
C GLU A 299 7.72 13.95 1.00
N PRO A 300 8.05 15.20 1.35
CA PRO A 300 9.40 15.53 1.78
C PRO A 300 9.82 14.72 3.01
N PRO A 301 11.12 14.56 3.25
CA PRO A 301 11.60 13.90 4.45
C PRO A 301 11.08 14.60 5.73
N PRO A 302 10.95 13.86 6.84
CA PRO A 302 10.57 14.45 8.12
C PRO A 302 11.45 15.64 8.50
N GLY A 303 10.84 16.70 9.04
CA GLY A 303 11.55 17.91 9.47
C GLY A 303 11.85 18.91 8.35
N VAL A 304 11.61 18.60 7.09
CA VAL A 304 11.74 19.54 5.98
C VAL A 304 10.42 20.28 5.77
N THR A 305 10.40 21.58 6.05
CA THR A 305 9.26 22.42 5.70
C THR A 305 9.42 22.92 4.27
N ILE A 306 8.48 22.54 3.38
CA ILE A 306 8.41 23.15 2.06
C ILE A 306 7.83 24.56 2.24
N PRO A 307 8.52 25.62 1.75
CA PRO A 307 7.90 26.95 1.69
C PRO A 307 6.62 26.86 0.86
N GLU A 308 5.51 27.37 1.39
CA GLU A 308 4.25 27.41 0.65
C GLU A 308 4.46 28.00 -0.75
N PRO A 309 3.93 27.36 -1.81
CA PRO A 309 4.10 27.88 -3.15
C PRO A 309 3.65 29.34 -3.20
N ALA A 310 4.45 30.21 -3.80
CA ALA A 310 4.12 31.62 -3.99
C ALA A 310 2.75 31.84 -4.71
N THR A 311 2.19 30.78 -5.28
CA THR A 311 0.83 30.70 -5.82
C THR A 311 -0.23 31.08 -4.83
N LEU A 312 -0.15 30.72 -3.55
CA LEU A 312 -1.12 31.14 -2.52
C LEU A 312 -1.03 32.64 -2.27
N THR A 313 0.18 33.19 -2.22
CA THR A 313 0.41 34.63 -2.10
C THR A 313 -0.09 35.39 -3.33
N LEU A 314 0.16 34.87 -4.52
CA LEU A 314 -0.36 35.42 -5.79
C LEU A 314 -1.88 35.35 -5.87
N PHE A 315 -2.49 34.26 -5.39
CA PHE A 315 -3.94 34.11 -5.34
C PHE A 315 -4.56 35.10 -4.33
N ALA A 316 -3.96 35.27 -3.17
CA ALA A 316 -4.38 36.27 -2.19
C ALA A 316 -4.24 37.69 -2.74
N LEU A 317 -3.15 38.04 -3.40
CA LEU A 317 -2.92 39.34 -4.07
C LEU A 317 -3.94 39.56 -5.20
N ALA A 318 -4.24 38.55 -5.99
CA ALA A 318 -5.27 38.64 -7.06
C ALA A 318 -6.67 38.90 -6.49
N LEU A 319 -7.03 38.24 -5.38
CA LEU A 319 -8.31 38.47 -4.67
C LEU A 319 -8.39 39.87 -4.07
N PHE A 320 -7.29 40.37 -3.49
CA PHE A 320 -7.22 41.77 -2.99
C PHE A 320 -7.32 42.79 -4.13
N GLY A 321 -6.70 42.55 -5.26
CA GLY A 321 -6.78 43.40 -6.45
C GLY A 321 -8.21 43.46 -7.04
N LEU A 322 -8.89 42.33 -7.09
CA LEU A 322 -10.30 42.23 -7.52
C LEU A 322 -11.24 42.97 -6.57
N ARG A 323 -11.03 42.86 -5.26
CA ARG A 323 -11.85 43.56 -4.25
C ARG A 323 -11.73 45.09 -4.36
N ARG A 324 -10.54 45.62 -4.64
CA ARG A 324 -10.32 47.05 -4.87
C ARG A 324 -11.01 47.55 -6.15
N ARG A 325 -11.06 46.76 -7.21
CA ARG A 325 -11.75 47.11 -8.49
C ARG A 325 -13.27 47.08 -8.39
N LEU A 326 -13.82 46.34 -7.45
CA LEU A 326 -15.28 46.26 -7.23
C LEU A 326 -15.80 47.36 -6.29
N GLN A 327 -14.92 48.08 -5.61
CA GLN A 327 -15.25 49.19 -4.69
C GLN A 327 -14.99 50.58 -5.31
N SER A 328 -14.40 50.65 -6.48
CA SER A 328 -14.26 51.85 -7.29
C SER A 328 -15.25 51.83 -8.46
#